data_1b84e4333281824d7916cf8291114bea
#
_entry.id   1b84e4333281824d7916cf8291114bea
#
_cell.length_a   1.000
_cell.length_b   1.000
_cell.length_c   1.000
_cell.angle_alpha   90.00
_cell.angle_beta   90.00
_cell.angle_gamma   90.00
#
_symmetry.space_group_name_H-M   'P 1'
#
loop_
_entity.id
_entity.type
_entity.pdbx_description
1 polymer ?
#
loop_
_entity_poly.entity_id
_entity_poly.type
_entity_poly.pdbx_seq_one_letter_code
_entity_poly.pdbx_strand_id
1 'polypeptide(L)'
;IEDNRLTITGTDLEVELSSYTQLSSSTADGAFTIPAKKFLDICRTLSDEFEITVTFEEDRAIVESGRSKFNLTTLPAEEYPNLTDWQSEVDFALPQSTLRRLIEATQFSMANQDARYFLNGMKFETEGNLLRTVATDGHRLAVCTIELDQDLQTHSVILPRKGVLELNRLLESSDELARLQIGTNNLRIHLNHIVFTSKLIDGRFPDYRRVLPRNATRIVEGNWETLKQAFVRASILSNERVR
;
A
#
# COMPACT_ATOMS: atom_id res chain seq x y z
N ILE A 1 -20.43 -5.90 -10.73
CA ILE A 1 -20.70 -5.23 -12.00
C ILE A 1 -21.79 -4.21 -11.74
N GLU A 2 -21.58 -3.00 -12.19
CA GLU A 2 -22.50 -1.87 -12.11
C GLU A 2 -22.28 -1.00 -13.36
N ASP A 3 -23.31 -0.68 -14.09
CA ASP A 3 -23.26 0.14 -15.32
C ASP A 3 -22.16 -0.31 -16.32
N ASN A 4 -22.07 -1.60 -16.60
CA ASN A 4 -21.02 -2.20 -17.45
C ASN A 4 -19.58 -2.06 -16.93
N ARG A 5 -19.40 -1.64 -15.72
CA ARG A 5 -18.09 -1.54 -15.06
C ARG A 5 -17.90 -2.76 -14.17
N LEU A 6 -16.92 -3.58 -14.51
CA LEU A 6 -16.47 -4.68 -13.64
C LEU A 6 -15.54 -4.12 -12.58
N THR A 7 -15.84 -4.35 -11.30
CA THR A 7 -14.96 -4.08 -10.19
C THR A 7 -14.60 -5.39 -9.49
N ILE A 8 -13.33 -5.64 -9.31
CA ILE A 8 -12.81 -6.79 -8.55
C ILE A 8 -12.17 -6.26 -7.28
N THR A 9 -12.68 -6.71 -6.13
CA THR A 9 -12.17 -6.31 -4.81
C THR A 9 -11.65 -7.53 -4.07
N GLY A 10 -10.47 -7.41 -3.47
CA GLY A 10 -9.86 -8.42 -2.61
C GLY A 10 -9.39 -7.80 -1.30
N THR A 11 -9.61 -8.50 -0.18
CA THR A 11 -9.15 -8.05 1.15
C THR A 11 -8.66 -9.21 2.00
N ASP A 12 -7.78 -8.90 2.95
CA ASP A 12 -7.37 -9.78 4.04
C ASP A 12 -7.71 -9.16 5.42
N LEU A 13 -8.62 -8.18 5.43
CA LEU A 13 -9.10 -7.42 6.60
C LEU A 13 -8.14 -6.33 7.11
N GLU A 14 -6.90 -6.28 6.62
CA GLU A 14 -5.94 -5.20 6.88
C GLU A 14 -5.80 -4.28 5.68
N VAL A 15 -5.69 -4.89 4.51
CA VAL A 15 -5.55 -4.20 3.22
C VAL A 15 -6.68 -4.65 2.30
N GLU A 16 -7.24 -3.71 1.58
CA GLU A 16 -8.22 -3.94 0.51
C GLU A 16 -7.70 -3.32 -0.79
N LEU A 17 -7.81 -4.08 -1.85
CA LEU A 17 -7.52 -3.63 -3.21
C LEU A 17 -8.75 -3.79 -4.08
N SER A 18 -9.18 -2.71 -4.70
CA SER A 18 -10.22 -2.71 -5.73
C SER A 18 -9.62 -2.28 -7.06
N SER A 19 -9.90 -3.03 -8.11
CA SER A 19 -9.54 -2.64 -9.47
C SER A 19 -10.78 -2.69 -10.34
N TYR A 20 -10.90 -1.77 -11.29
CA TYR A 20 -12.06 -1.71 -12.18
C TYR A 20 -11.65 -1.60 -13.65
N THR A 21 -12.51 -2.12 -14.50
CA THR A 21 -12.38 -2.00 -15.95
C THR A 21 -13.78 -1.88 -16.59
N GLN A 22 -13.85 -1.19 -17.72
CA GLN A 22 -15.08 -1.09 -18.50
C GLN A 22 -15.22 -2.36 -19.34
N LEU A 23 -16.39 -2.99 -19.29
CA LEU A 23 -16.71 -4.14 -20.14
C LEU A 23 -17.08 -3.70 -21.56
N SER A 24 -16.67 -4.49 -22.54
CA SER A 24 -16.95 -4.23 -23.96
C SER A 24 -18.38 -4.56 -24.37
N SER A 25 -19.07 -5.40 -23.61
CA SER A 25 -20.45 -5.83 -23.88
C SER A 25 -21.34 -5.55 -22.68
N SER A 26 -22.62 -5.29 -22.94
CA SER A 26 -23.62 -5.12 -21.89
C SER A 26 -23.83 -6.42 -21.13
N THR A 27 -23.87 -6.34 -19.81
CA THR A 27 -24.15 -7.46 -18.91
C THR A 27 -25.07 -7.00 -17.79
N ALA A 28 -25.69 -7.95 -17.10
CA ALA A 28 -26.53 -7.64 -15.94
C ALA A 28 -25.68 -7.18 -14.77
N ASP A 29 -26.19 -6.19 -14.02
CA ASP A 29 -25.59 -5.76 -12.77
C ASP A 29 -25.71 -6.87 -11.72
N GLY A 30 -24.73 -6.93 -10.83
CA GLY A 30 -24.71 -7.89 -9.74
C GLY A 30 -23.40 -7.90 -8.98
N ALA A 31 -23.45 -8.42 -7.76
CA ALA A 31 -22.29 -8.57 -6.88
C ALA A 31 -22.21 -10.01 -6.38
N PHE A 32 -21.03 -10.60 -6.47
CA PHE A 32 -20.78 -12.00 -6.12
C PHE A 32 -19.41 -12.14 -5.49
N THR A 33 -19.22 -13.15 -4.65
CA THR A 33 -17.89 -13.52 -4.16
C THR A 33 -17.42 -14.80 -4.85
N ILE A 34 -16.11 -14.90 -5.06
CA ILE A 34 -15.45 -16.11 -5.56
C ILE A 34 -14.15 -16.36 -4.79
N PRO A 35 -13.71 -17.63 -4.65
CA PRO A 35 -12.45 -17.96 -4.02
C PRO A 35 -11.26 -17.39 -4.80
N ALA A 36 -10.70 -16.27 -4.33
CA ALA A 36 -9.71 -15.46 -5.05
C ALA A 36 -8.51 -16.28 -5.56
N LYS A 37 -7.92 -17.14 -4.71
CA LYS A 37 -6.76 -17.96 -5.09
C LYS A 37 -7.10 -18.91 -6.24
N LYS A 38 -8.22 -19.62 -6.15
CA LYS A 38 -8.64 -20.56 -7.22
C LYS A 38 -8.93 -19.83 -8.51
N PHE A 39 -9.63 -18.71 -8.45
CA PHE A 39 -9.91 -17.88 -9.63
C PHE A 39 -8.63 -17.38 -10.28
N LEU A 40 -7.69 -16.86 -9.49
CA LEU A 40 -6.38 -16.43 -9.99
C LEU A 40 -5.59 -17.57 -10.64
N ASP A 41 -5.58 -18.75 -10.02
CA ASP A 41 -4.87 -19.91 -10.55
C ASP A 41 -5.51 -20.37 -11.88
N ILE A 42 -6.86 -20.33 -12.00
CA ILE A 42 -7.56 -20.59 -13.26
C ILE A 42 -7.13 -19.55 -14.31
N CYS A 43 -7.27 -18.27 -14.03
CA CYS A 43 -6.92 -17.20 -14.99
C CYS A 43 -5.48 -17.30 -15.50
N ARG A 44 -4.52 -17.70 -14.65
CA ARG A 44 -3.11 -17.88 -15.04
C ARG A 44 -2.87 -19.04 -16.00
N THR A 45 -3.79 -20.00 -16.07
CA THR A 45 -3.66 -21.18 -16.93
C THR A 45 -4.44 -21.06 -18.23
N LEU A 46 -5.29 -20.05 -18.35
CA LEU A 46 -6.08 -19.82 -19.55
C LEU A 46 -5.22 -19.15 -20.63
N SER A 47 -5.54 -19.43 -21.90
CA SER A 47 -4.90 -18.79 -23.04
C SER A 47 -5.47 -17.38 -23.26
N ASP A 48 -4.59 -16.43 -23.57
CA ASP A 48 -4.98 -15.05 -23.93
C ASP A 48 -5.78 -14.96 -25.25
N GLU A 49 -5.89 -16.07 -26.00
CA GLU A 49 -6.64 -16.12 -27.27
C GLU A 49 -8.17 -16.20 -27.06
N PHE A 50 -8.63 -16.55 -25.88
CA PHE A 50 -10.04 -16.76 -25.62
C PHE A 50 -10.58 -15.81 -24.55
N GLU A 51 -11.79 -15.33 -24.76
CA GLU A 51 -12.51 -14.57 -23.73
C GLU A 51 -12.82 -15.48 -22.54
N ILE A 52 -12.84 -14.87 -21.35
CA ILE A 52 -13.29 -15.51 -20.12
C ILE A 52 -14.73 -15.10 -19.87
N THR A 53 -15.62 -16.08 -19.89
CA THR A 53 -17.02 -15.88 -19.51
C THR A 53 -17.24 -16.39 -18.10
N VAL A 54 -17.84 -15.55 -17.25
CA VAL A 54 -18.21 -15.93 -15.89
C VAL A 54 -19.72 -15.83 -15.74
N THR A 55 -20.37 -16.96 -15.51
CA THR A 55 -21.81 -17.04 -15.27
C THR A 55 -22.06 -17.34 -13.80
N PHE A 56 -22.88 -16.53 -13.15
CA PHE A 56 -23.26 -16.72 -11.76
C PHE A 56 -24.61 -17.41 -11.66
N GLU A 57 -24.67 -18.47 -10.88
CA GLU A 57 -25.86 -19.18 -10.45
C GLU A 57 -25.97 -19.03 -8.91
N GLU A 58 -27.06 -19.44 -8.29
CA GLU A 58 -27.37 -19.17 -6.88
C GLU A 58 -26.19 -19.39 -5.91
N ASP A 59 -25.47 -20.51 -6.04
CA ASP A 59 -24.41 -20.91 -5.12
C ASP A 59 -23.03 -21.14 -5.78
N ARG A 60 -22.94 -20.84 -7.09
CA ARG A 60 -21.73 -21.10 -7.86
C ARG A 60 -21.48 -20.10 -8.98
N ALA A 61 -20.22 -19.93 -9.29
CA ALA A 61 -19.74 -19.24 -10.48
C ALA A 61 -19.16 -20.27 -11.46
N ILE A 62 -19.59 -20.21 -12.70
CA ILE A 62 -19.10 -21.03 -13.80
C ILE A 62 -18.13 -20.16 -14.61
N VAL A 63 -16.87 -20.55 -14.67
CA VAL A 63 -15.82 -19.87 -15.44
C VAL A 63 -15.54 -20.70 -16.68
N GLU A 64 -15.75 -20.13 -17.85
CA GLU A 64 -15.55 -20.77 -19.15
C GLU A 64 -14.58 -19.98 -20.01
N SER A 65 -13.68 -20.69 -20.69
CA SER A 65 -12.77 -20.12 -21.68
C SER A 65 -12.32 -21.19 -22.66
N GLY A 66 -12.60 -21.00 -23.94
CA GLY A 66 -12.37 -22.02 -24.97
C GLY A 66 -13.09 -23.33 -24.67
N ARG A 67 -12.32 -24.38 -24.40
CA ARG A 67 -12.86 -25.70 -24.03
C ARG A 67 -12.86 -25.99 -22.53
N SER A 68 -12.35 -25.05 -21.76
CA SER A 68 -12.21 -25.21 -20.31
C SER A 68 -13.43 -24.70 -19.58
N LYS A 69 -13.90 -25.45 -18.57
CA LYS A 69 -15.04 -25.08 -17.72
C LYS A 69 -14.74 -25.43 -16.28
N PHE A 70 -14.89 -24.44 -15.39
CA PHE A 70 -14.62 -24.57 -13.96
C PHE A 70 -15.84 -24.11 -13.16
N ASN A 71 -16.14 -24.82 -12.06
CA ASN A 71 -17.18 -24.43 -11.11
C ASN A 71 -16.54 -23.98 -9.81
N LEU A 72 -16.86 -22.78 -9.35
CA LEU A 72 -16.42 -22.21 -8.10
C LEU A 72 -17.63 -21.98 -7.20
N THR A 73 -17.52 -22.31 -5.93
CA THR A 73 -18.56 -22.01 -4.94
C THR A 73 -18.52 -20.51 -4.64
N THR A 74 -19.69 -19.88 -4.55
CA THR A 74 -19.88 -18.49 -4.20
C THR A 74 -20.42 -18.34 -2.78
N LEU A 75 -20.26 -17.15 -2.20
CA LEU A 75 -20.94 -16.69 -0.99
C LEU A 75 -21.71 -15.41 -1.30
N PRO A 76 -22.75 -15.07 -0.56
CA PRO A 76 -23.48 -13.82 -0.71
C PRO A 76 -22.51 -12.61 -0.61
N ALA A 77 -22.68 -11.63 -1.49
CA ALA A 77 -21.82 -10.46 -1.53
C ALA A 77 -21.98 -9.58 -0.27
N GLU A 78 -23.14 -9.63 0.38
CA GLU A 78 -23.45 -8.90 1.61
C GLU A 78 -22.58 -9.36 2.79
N GLU A 79 -22.08 -10.58 2.75
CA GLU A 79 -21.16 -11.11 3.77
C GLU A 79 -19.69 -10.67 3.55
N TYR A 80 -19.39 -10.03 2.41
CA TYR A 80 -18.06 -9.59 2.11
C TYR A 80 -17.68 -8.38 2.99
N PRO A 81 -16.60 -8.47 3.77
CA PRO A 81 -16.15 -7.36 4.60
C PRO A 81 -15.56 -6.26 3.72
N ASN A 82 -16.20 -5.11 3.68
CA ASN A 82 -15.67 -3.96 2.96
C ASN A 82 -15.23 -2.85 3.92
N LEU A 83 -14.29 -2.01 3.47
CA LEU A 83 -13.73 -0.89 4.22
C LEU A 83 -14.26 0.46 3.68
N THR A 84 -15.55 0.52 3.26
CA THR A 84 -16.08 1.69 2.54
C THR A 84 -16.57 2.81 3.43
N ASP A 85 -17.11 2.52 4.62
CA ASP A 85 -17.78 3.50 5.48
C ASP A 85 -16.80 4.21 6.42
N TRP A 86 -16.12 5.25 5.90
CA TRP A 86 -15.30 6.12 6.72
C TRP A 86 -15.16 7.50 6.04
N GLN A 87 -14.82 8.52 6.83
CA GLN A 87 -14.61 9.86 6.34
C GLN A 87 -13.12 10.20 6.31
N SER A 88 -12.68 10.88 5.24
CA SER A 88 -11.33 11.39 5.17
C SER A 88 -11.25 12.74 5.90
N GLU A 89 -10.20 12.91 6.70
CA GLU A 89 -9.86 14.16 7.38
C GLU A 89 -8.89 14.99 6.53
N VAL A 90 -8.04 14.32 5.75
CA VAL A 90 -7.07 14.94 4.85
C VAL A 90 -7.19 14.31 3.47
N ASP A 91 -7.27 15.15 2.42
CA ASP A 91 -7.41 14.73 1.04
C ASP A 91 -6.48 15.57 0.15
N PHE A 92 -5.57 14.94 -0.55
CA PHE A 92 -4.62 15.60 -1.45
C PHE A 92 -4.10 14.63 -2.50
N ALA A 93 -3.42 15.18 -3.52
CA ALA A 93 -2.82 14.38 -4.58
C ALA A 93 -1.35 14.79 -4.80
N LEU A 94 -0.54 13.82 -5.20
CA LEU A 94 0.85 14.01 -5.58
C LEU A 94 1.24 12.98 -6.63
N PRO A 95 2.34 13.21 -7.40
CA PRO A 95 2.82 12.22 -8.35
C PRO A 95 3.17 10.88 -7.69
N GLN A 96 2.83 9.77 -8.35
CA GLN A 96 3.16 8.41 -7.87
C GLN A 96 4.66 8.23 -7.64
N SER A 97 5.49 8.76 -8.53
CA SER A 97 6.96 8.76 -8.38
C SER A 97 7.43 9.42 -7.08
N THR A 98 6.77 10.52 -6.69
CA THR A 98 7.08 11.24 -5.46
C THR A 98 6.66 10.45 -4.21
N LEU A 99 5.46 9.86 -4.20
CA LEU A 99 5.01 9.00 -3.11
C LEU A 99 5.90 7.76 -2.95
N ARG A 100 6.25 7.13 -4.08
CA ARG A 100 7.18 6.00 -4.11
C ARG A 100 8.54 6.37 -3.50
N ARG A 101 9.11 7.51 -3.89
CA ARG A 101 10.37 8.00 -3.32
C ARG A 101 10.29 8.20 -1.80
N LEU A 102 9.19 8.77 -1.28
CA LEU A 102 8.97 8.92 0.15
C LEU A 102 9.02 7.59 0.89
N ILE A 103 8.33 6.58 0.33
CA ILE A 103 8.27 5.24 0.91
C ILE A 103 9.63 4.56 0.83
N GLU A 104 10.28 4.52 -0.34
CA GLU A 104 11.56 3.87 -0.53
C GLU A 104 12.67 4.46 0.33
N ALA A 105 12.63 5.79 0.56
CA ALA A 105 13.59 6.48 1.41
C ALA A 105 13.48 6.14 2.91
N THR A 106 12.37 5.53 3.34
CA THR A 106 12.11 5.33 4.78
C THR A 106 11.76 3.89 5.16
N GLN A 107 11.14 3.11 4.25
CA GLN A 107 10.62 1.77 4.56
C GLN A 107 11.61 0.78 5.17
N PHE A 108 12.91 0.90 4.83
CA PHE A 108 13.96 0.02 5.33
C PHE A 108 14.18 0.14 6.84
N SER A 109 13.77 1.27 7.44
CA SER A 109 13.89 1.54 8.88
C SER A 109 12.68 1.07 9.69
N MET A 110 11.60 0.58 9.08
CA MET A 110 10.48 0.02 9.83
C MET A 110 10.90 -1.22 10.60
N ALA A 111 10.41 -1.35 11.83
CA ALA A 111 10.52 -2.60 12.59
C ALA A 111 9.76 -3.76 11.92
N ASN A 112 10.10 -4.97 12.28
CA ASN A 112 9.41 -6.18 11.85
C ASN A 112 9.14 -7.06 13.07
N GLN A 113 7.86 -7.25 13.40
CA GLN A 113 7.42 -8.06 14.54
C GLN A 113 7.99 -7.58 15.90
N ASP A 114 8.16 -6.25 16.06
CA ASP A 114 8.54 -5.66 17.35
C ASP A 114 7.34 -5.62 18.29
N ALA A 115 7.57 -5.88 19.60
CA ALA A 115 6.52 -5.78 20.62
C ALA A 115 5.92 -4.36 20.73
N ARG A 116 6.70 -3.35 20.36
CA ARG A 116 6.23 -1.97 20.16
C ARG A 116 5.53 -1.87 18.80
N TYR A 117 4.29 -2.35 18.72
CA TYR A 117 3.53 -2.52 17.48
C TYR A 117 3.47 -1.25 16.61
N PHE A 118 3.51 -0.05 17.20
CA PHE A 118 3.51 1.23 16.50
C PHE A 118 4.82 1.48 15.70
N LEU A 119 5.89 0.70 15.91
CA LEU A 119 7.10 0.72 15.08
C LEU A 119 7.02 -0.22 13.86
N ASN A 120 6.05 -1.15 13.85
CA ASN A 120 5.84 -2.07 12.73
C ASN A 120 5.08 -1.40 11.57
N GLY A 121 5.34 -0.12 11.33
CA GLY A 121 4.72 0.67 10.29
C GLY A 121 5.50 1.93 10.00
N MET A 122 4.97 2.70 9.07
CA MET A 122 5.50 3.98 8.63
C MET A 122 4.55 5.09 9.08
N LYS A 123 5.10 6.10 9.75
CA LYS A 123 4.35 7.32 10.06
C LYS A 123 4.24 8.17 8.79
N PHE A 124 3.02 8.59 8.48
CA PHE A 124 2.71 9.68 7.55
C PHE A 124 2.30 10.88 8.38
N GLU A 125 2.92 12.02 8.14
CA GLU A 125 2.67 13.27 8.88
C GLU A 125 2.48 14.42 7.90
N THR A 126 1.40 15.16 8.04
CA THR A 126 1.15 16.43 7.35
C THR A 126 1.26 17.58 8.33
N GLU A 127 1.88 18.69 7.92
CA GLU A 127 2.03 19.91 8.72
C GLU A 127 2.24 21.10 7.79
N GLY A 128 1.23 21.97 7.66
CA GLY A 128 1.22 23.00 6.63
C GLY A 128 1.37 22.40 5.23
N ASN A 129 2.29 22.87 4.44
CA ASN A 129 2.57 22.32 3.10
C ASN A 129 3.56 21.13 3.11
N LEU A 130 3.92 20.59 4.27
CA LEU A 130 4.90 19.49 4.38
C LEU A 130 4.21 18.14 4.51
N LEU A 131 4.63 17.19 3.69
CA LEU A 131 4.35 15.77 3.86
C LEU A 131 5.64 15.05 4.25
N ARG A 132 5.60 14.28 5.34
CA ARG A 132 6.75 13.51 5.83
C ARG A 132 6.38 12.04 5.98
N THR A 133 7.32 11.17 5.63
CA THR A 133 7.32 9.78 6.04
C THR A 133 8.43 9.54 7.04
N VAL A 134 8.14 8.76 8.09
CA VAL A 134 9.09 8.45 9.15
C VAL A 134 8.99 6.97 9.49
N ALA A 135 10.13 6.31 9.61
CA ALA A 135 10.20 4.93 10.08
C ALA A 135 11.38 4.74 11.02
N THR A 136 11.22 3.90 12.04
CA THR A 136 12.28 3.53 12.99
C THR A 136 12.01 2.16 13.59
N ASP A 137 13.07 1.43 13.90
CA ASP A 137 13.05 0.18 14.68
C ASP A 137 13.67 0.37 16.07
N GLY A 138 13.99 1.63 16.45
CA GLY A 138 14.66 1.99 17.70
C GLY A 138 16.19 1.98 17.63
N HIS A 139 16.79 1.43 16.55
CA HIS A 139 18.24 1.41 16.32
C HIS A 139 18.64 2.34 15.17
N ARG A 140 17.77 2.52 14.21
CA ARG A 140 17.90 3.42 13.06
C ARG A 140 16.61 4.18 12.84
N LEU A 141 16.73 5.34 12.25
CA LEU A 141 15.61 6.22 11.91
C LEU A 141 15.82 6.76 10.50
N ALA A 142 14.76 6.76 9.72
CA ALA A 142 14.72 7.43 8.42
C ALA A 142 13.55 8.42 8.39
N VAL A 143 13.82 9.61 7.84
CA VAL A 143 12.83 10.67 7.62
C VAL A 143 12.98 11.16 6.19
N CYS A 144 11.89 11.25 5.46
CA CYS A 144 11.85 11.89 4.16
C CYS A 144 10.74 12.95 4.17
N THR A 145 11.04 14.14 3.67
CA THR A 145 10.12 15.28 3.65
C THR A 145 10.02 15.82 2.24
N ILE A 146 8.81 16.18 1.83
CA ILE A 146 8.55 16.95 0.61
C ILE A 146 7.67 18.14 0.92
N GLU A 147 7.69 19.13 0.05
CA GLU A 147 6.75 20.25 0.03
C GLU A 147 5.65 19.95 -0.99
N LEU A 148 4.42 20.26 -0.61
CA LEU A 148 3.23 20.17 -1.46
C LEU A 148 2.85 21.59 -1.91
N ASP A 149 2.12 21.68 -2.99
CA ASP A 149 1.64 22.98 -3.51
C ASP A 149 0.43 23.56 -2.73
N GLN A 150 0.01 22.87 -1.68
CA GLN A 150 -1.13 23.24 -0.83
C GLN A 150 -0.85 22.99 0.63
N ASP A 151 -1.45 23.82 1.49
CA ASP A 151 -1.45 23.60 2.93
C ASP A 151 -2.47 22.51 3.32
N LEU A 152 -2.03 21.61 4.18
CA LEU A 152 -2.86 20.54 4.72
C LEU A 152 -3.05 20.72 6.23
N GLN A 153 -4.18 20.24 6.70
CA GLN A 153 -4.40 20.07 8.13
C GLN A 153 -3.29 19.23 8.75
N THR A 154 -2.83 19.61 9.96
CA THR A 154 -1.88 18.80 10.72
C THR A 154 -2.51 17.46 11.10
N HIS A 155 -1.96 16.40 10.57
CA HIS A 155 -2.46 15.05 10.78
C HIS A 155 -1.29 14.06 10.85
N SER A 156 -1.50 12.94 11.57
CA SER A 156 -0.43 11.97 11.76
C SER A 156 -0.99 10.59 11.97
N VAL A 157 -0.63 9.67 11.08
CA VAL A 157 -1.10 8.27 11.09
C VAL A 157 0.06 7.31 10.89
N ILE A 158 -0.16 6.03 11.25
CA ILE A 158 0.82 4.96 11.07
C ILE A 158 0.23 3.93 10.11
N LEU A 159 0.80 3.85 8.91
CA LEU A 159 0.48 2.82 7.93
C LEU A 159 1.22 1.54 8.29
N PRO A 160 0.55 0.39 8.49
CA PRO A 160 1.19 -0.88 8.80
C PRO A 160 2.24 -1.27 7.75
N ARG A 161 3.29 -1.97 8.18
CA ARG A 161 4.38 -2.44 7.30
C ARG A 161 3.85 -3.16 6.06
N LYS A 162 2.85 -4.03 6.22
CA LYS A 162 2.21 -4.72 5.10
C LYS A 162 1.61 -3.75 4.11
N GLY A 163 0.83 -2.78 4.59
CA GLY A 163 0.23 -1.73 3.75
C GLY A 163 1.29 -0.93 2.99
N VAL A 164 2.39 -0.55 3.66
CA VAL A 164 3.52 0.15 3.01
C VAL A 164 4.13 -0.69 1.88
N LEU A 165 4.39 -1.97 2.11
CA LEU A 165 5.02 -2.84 1.13
C LEU A 165 4.11 -3.12 -0.07
N GLU A 166 2.82 -3.35 0.16
CA GLU A 166 1.85 -3.54 -0.92
C GLU A 166 1.63 -2.25 -1.72
N LEU A 167 1.51 -1.11 -1.04
CA LEU A 167 1.42 0.19 -1.71
C LEU A 167 2.65 0.45 -2.60
N ASN A 168 3.86 0.20 -2.08
CA ASN A 168 5.09 0.41 -2.86
C ASN A 168 5.17 -0.46 -4.12
N ARG A 169 4.54 -1.63 -4.13
CA ARG A 169 4.44 -2.50 -5.31
C ARG A 169 3.48 -1.98 -6.37
N LEU A 170 2.45 -1.26 -5.95
CA LEU A 170 1.41 -0.70 -6.84
C LEU A 170 1.85 0.62 -7.47
N LEU A 171 2.72 1.38 -6.79
CA LEU A 171 3.17 2.68 -7.26
C LEU A 171 4.10 2.55 -8.45
N GLU A 172 3.82 3.34 -9.48
CA GLU A 172 4.64 3.45 -10.68
C GLU A 172 5.65 4.61 -10.56
N SER A 173 6.73 4.55 -11.34
CA SER A 173 7.68 5.67 -11.46
C SER A 173 7.18 6.67 -12.50
N SER A 174 5.95 7.14 -12.36
CA SER A 174 5.26 8.06 -13.28
C SER A 174 4.84 9.34 -12.56
N ASP A 175 4.52 10.36 -13.35
CA ASP A 175 3.98 11.62 -12.85
C ASP A 175 2.44 11.60 -12.74
N GLU A 176 1.80 10.46 -13.01
CA GLU A 176 0.39 10.27 -12.75
C GLU A 176 0.08 10.44 -11.26
N LEU A 177 -1.07 11.04 -10.99
CA LEU A 177 -1.41 11.41 -9.62
C LEU A 177 -1.91 10.22 -8.81
N ALA A 178 -1.37 10.07 -7.60
CA ALA A 178 -1.94 9.31 -6.51
C ALA A 178 -2.74 10.29 -5.64
N ARG A 179 -4.07 10.06 -5.48
CA ARG A 179 -4.89 10.82 -4.53
C ARG A 179 -4.96 10.07 -3.22
N LEU A 180 -4.51 10.71 -2.16
CA LEU A 180 -4.49 10.17 -0.81
C LEU A 180 -5.64 10.75 0.01
N GLN A 181 -6.37 9.87 0.65
CA GLN A 181 -7.43 10.19 1.61
C GLN A 181 -7.06 9.55 2.95
N ILE A 182 -6.80 10.37 3.95
CA ILE A 182 -6.39 9.92 5.28
C ILE A 182 -7.53 10.21 6.26
N GLY A 183 -8.02 9.19 6.91
CA GLY A 183 -8.99 9.29 8.00
C GLY A 183 -8.39 8.83 9.31
N THR A 184 -9.23 8.70 10.34
CA THR A 184 -8.80 8.28 11.68
C THR A 184 -8.24 6.86 11.70
N ASN A 185 -8.89 5.91 11.00
CA ASN A 185 -8.60 4.47 11.09
C ASN A 185 -8.16 3.84 9.79
N ASN A 186 -8.27 4.57 8.68
CA ASN A 186 -7.99 4.07 7.34
C ASN A 186 -7.24 5.11 6.50
N LEU A 187 -6.40 4.61 5.60
CA LEU A 187 -5.80 5.35 4.51
C LEU A 187 -6.29 4.74 3.20
N ARG A 188 -6.79 5.57 2.29
CA ARG A 188 -7.17 5.17 0.92
C ARG A 188 -6.34 5.94 -0.09
N ILE A 189 -5.92 5.24 -1.13
CA ILE A 189 -5.14 5.82 -2.21
C ILE A 189 -5.76 5.38 -3.54
N HIS A 190 -6.09 6.36 -4.36
CA HIS A 190 -6.58 6.14 -5.72
C HIS A 190 -5.39 6.23 -6.69
N LEU A 191 -5.17 5.17 -7.44
CA LEU A 191 -4.14 5.02 -8.45
C LEU A 191 -4.82 4.59 -9.75
N ASN A 192 -4.95 5.48 -10.75
CA ASN A 192 -5.58 5.13 -12.04
C ASN A 192 -6.88 4.31 -11.88
N HIS A 193 -6.82 3.01 -12.18
CA HIS A 193 -7.92 2.05 -12.08
C HIS A 193 -7.87 1.19 -10.80
N ILE A 194 -6.98 1.51 -9.87
CA ILE A 194 -6.81 0.77 -8.61
C ILE A 194 -7.14 1.69 -7.43
N VAL A 195 -7.87 1.16 -6.47
CA VAL A 195 -8.07 1.78 -5.15
C VAL A 195 -7.44 0.88 -4.11
N PHE A 196 -6.45 1.41 -3.42
CA PHE A 196 -5.80 0.77 -2.27
C PHE A 196 -6.40 1.35 -0.99
N THR A 197 -6.83 0.50 -0.06
CA THR A 197 -7.28 0.91 1.27
C THR A 197 -6.56 0.08 2.31
N SER A 198 -6.04 0.71 3.35
CA SER A 198 -5.39 0.03 4.49
C SER A 198 -5.94 0.54 5.81
N LYS A 199 -6.16 -0.37 6.75
CA LYS A 199 -6.32 -0.01 8.16
C LYS A 199 -5.02 0.62 8.67
N LEU A 200 -5.16 1.54 9.61
CA LEU A 200 -4.05 2.21 10.27
C LEU A 200 -3.76 1.56 11.63
N ILE A 201 -2.52 1.69 12.10
CA ILE A 201 -2.16 1.27 13.45
C ILE A 201 -2.67 2.31 14.43
N ASP A 202 -3.57 1.89 15.34
CA ASP A 202 -3.98 2.71 16.47
C ASP A 202 -2.84 2.75 17.51
N GLY A 203 -2.09 3.83 17.50
CA GLY A 203 -0.95 4.00 18.37
C GLY A 203 -0.25 5.35 18.22
N ARG A 204 0.57 5.70 19.19
CA ARG A 204 1.35 6.94 19.15
C ARG A 204 2.77 6.65 18.69
N PHE A 205 3.13 7.17 17.52
CA PHE A 205 4.50 7.11 17.05
C PHE A 205 5.42 7.97 17.97
N PRO A 206 6.64 7.49 18.28
CA PRO A 206 7.59 8.24 19.10
C PRO A 206 7.90 9.62 18.53
N ASP A 207 8.21 10.59 19.40
CA ASP A 207 8.67 11.89 18.96
C ASP A 207 10.13 11.78 18.45
N TYR A 208 10.23 11.46 17.16
CA TYR A 208 11.52 11.25 16.49
C TYR A 208 12.38 12.50 16.43
N ARG A 209 11.79 13.70 16.56
CA ARG A 209 12.52 14.97 16.56
C ARG A 209 13.48 15.09 17.75
N ARG A 210 13.20 14.35 18.85
CA ARG A 210 14.06 14.33 20.05
C ARG A 210 15.31 13.48 19.90
N VAL A 211 15.29 12.50 18.99
CA VAL A 211 16.43 11.59 18.77
C VAL A 211 17.34 12.05 17.63
N LEU A 212 16.91 13.05 16.86
CA LEU A 212 17.76 13.65 15.82
C LEU A 212 18.93 14.41 16.48
N PRO A 213 20.20 14.12 16.11
CA PRO A 213 21.35 14.80 16.66
C PRO A 213 21.35 16.28 16.24
N ARG A 214 21.42 17.18 17.23
CA ARG A 214 21.35 18.64 16.98
C ARG A 214 22.72 19.34 17.03
N ASN A 215 23.71 18.73 17.65
CA ASN A 215 25.02 19.38 17.97
C ASN A 215 26.18 18.55 17.42
N ALA A 216 26.11 18.10 16.18
CA ALA A 216 27.24 17.44 15.52
C ALA A 216 28.35 18.45 15.30
N THR A 217 29.53 18.21 15.92
CA THR A 217 30.72 19.07 15.79
C THR A 217 31.73 18.53 14.79
N ARG A 218 31.55 17.30 14.32
CA ARG A 218 32.43 16.64 13.35
C ARG A 218 31.65 16.31 12.08
N ILE A 219 32.22 16.73 10.97
CA ILE A 219 31.63 16.51 9.63
C ILE A 219 32.59 15.59 8.86
N VAL A 220 32.04 14.58 8.21
CA VAL A 220 32.75 13.70 7.27
C VAL A 220 32.13 13.88 5.89
N GLU A 221 32.93 14.32 4.94
CA GLU A 221 32.53 14.45 3.55
C GLU A 221 33.25 13.41 2.69
N GLY A 222 32.54 12.83 1.74
CA GLY A 222 33.17 11.84 0.84
C GLY A 222 32.20 11.41 -0.26
N ASN A 223 32.77 10.77 -1.29
CA ASN A 223 31.96 10.16 -2.34
C ASN A 223 31.11 9.04 -1.75
N TRP A 224 29.80 9.05 -2.05
CA TRP A 224 28.83 8.14 -1.44
C TRP A 224 29.12 6.66 -1.78
N GLU A 225 29.57 6.36 -3.00
CA GLU A 225 29.91 4.99 -3.41
C GLU A 225 31.11 4.44 -2.65
N THR A 226 32.15 5.27 -2.48
CA THR A 226 33.34 4.92 -1.70
C THR A 226 33.00 4.66 -0.25
N LEU A 227 32.18 5.53 0.36
CA LEU A 227 31.71 5.36 1.74
C LEU A 227 30.85 4.12 1.89
N LYS A 228 29.89 3.91 0.98
CA LYS A 228 29.03 2.70 0.95
C LYS A 228 29.88 1.43 0.89
N GLN A 229 30.85 1.35 -0.04
CA GLN A 229 31.71 0.18 -0.16
C GLN A 229 32.58 -0.04 1.09
N ALA A 230 33.06 1.03 1.72
CA ALA A 230 33.81 0.92 2.96
C ALA A 230 32.96 0.34 4.10
N PHE A 231 31.72 0.84 4.26
CA PHE A 231 30.78 0.32 5.25
C PHE A 231 30.38 -1.14 4.96
N VAL A 232 30.12 -1.51 3.69
CA VAL A 232 29.83 -2.89 3.29
C VAL A 232 30.99 -3.82 3.68
N ARG A 233 32.24 -3.44 3.40
CA ARG A 233 33.40 -4.24 3.78
C ARG A 233 33.56 -4.35 5.31
N ALA A 234 33.37 -3.27 6.03
CA ALA A 234 33.45 -3.28 7.49
C ALA A 234 32.35 -4.12 8.16
N SER A 235 31.17 -4.16 7.55
CA SER A 235 30.04 -4.92 8.09
C SER A 235 30.18 -6.45 8.00
N ILE A 236 31.07 -6.97 7.12
CA ILE A 236 31.24 -8.43 6.91
C ILE A 236 31.61 -9.15 8.21
N LEU A 237 32.46 -8.55 9.02
CA LEU A 237 32.92 -9.12 10.30
C LEU A 237 32.21 -8.49 11.52
N SER A 238 31.26 -7.58 11.27
CA SER A 238 30.48 -6.95 12.34
C SER A 238 29.29 -7.84 12.71
N ASN A 239 29.07 -8.06 14.00
CA ASN A 239 27.84 -8.67 14.51
C ASN A 239 27.22 -7.77 15.59
N GLU A 240 25.97 -8.04 15.95
CA GLU A 240 25.22 -7.21 16.91
C GLU A 240 25.84 -7.18 18.32
N ARG A 241 26.70 -8.15 18.67
CA ARG A 241 27.32 -8.27 20.00
C ARG A 241 28.70 -7.64 20.09
N VAL A 242 29.35 -7.44 18.94
CA VAL A 242 30.70 -6.87 18.87
C VAL A 242 30.67 -5.74 17.85
N ARG A 243 30.57 -4.52 18.32
CA ARG A 243 30.63 -3.30 17.51
C ARG A 243 31.95 -2.57 17.70
#